data_19bc21e3582b604ae0283d3168243dcf
#
_entry.id   19bc21e3582b604ae0283d3168243dcf
#
_cell.length_a   1.000
_cell.length_b   1.000
_cell.length_c   1.000
_cell.angle_alpha   90.00
_cell.angle_beta   90.00
_cell.angle_gamma   90.00
#
_symmetry.space_group_name_H-M   'P 1'
#
loop_
_entity.id
_entity.type
_entity.pdbx_description
1 polymer ?
#
loop_
_entity_poly.entity_id
_entity_poly.type
_entity_poly.pdbx_seq_one_letter_code
_entity_poly.pdbx_strand_id
1 'polypeptide(L)'
;PLCGSSMDAASGKSLICTERGHTFDRSRHGYVNFLTKPVKTGYDAGLFEARSRLIGECRFFEPLHHAMADLISHPNSGEEAFTILDSGCGEGSHLNALCGFDYAGKTAMGAGIDLSKDGIVKASKTFKDQMWAVADVACAPFHDRQFDVVLSIFSPSNYAEFHRLLKDDGMLIKVVPRKDYLIELRQFLYTDSPRRTYSNTAAVERFTANVERSQQARLRYVKTLNRQAIHWLLQMTPLAWSAPKDRVSLLKEMKSANITVDVDILIGMK
;
A
#
# COMPACT_ATOMS: atom_id res chain seq x y z
N PRO A 1 15.69 9.56 -10.99
CA PRO A 1 15.45 8.13 -11.28
C PRO A 1 16.24 7.58 -12.46
N LEU A 2 16.70 8.42 -13.42
CA LEU A 2 17.42 7.93 -14.60
C LEU A 2 18.94 7.90 -14.43
N CYS A 3 19.51 8.80 -13.66
CA CYS A 3 20.96 8.96 -13.52
C CYS A 3 21.43 9.10 -12.06
N GLY A 4 20.54 9.01 -11.09
CA GLY A 4 20.87 9.18 -9.67
C GLY A 4 21.11 10.61 -9.20
N SER A 5 21.12 11.60 -10.11
CA SER A 5 21.34 13.00 -9.76
C SER A 5 20.11 13.64 -9.14
N SER A 6 20.31 14.69 -8.37
CA SER A 6 19.24 15.47 -7.75
C SER A 6 18.30 16.09 -8.78
N MET A 7 17.07 16.32 -8.37
CA MET A 7 16.03 16.95 -9.18
C MET A 7 15.66 18.30 -8.56
N ASP A 8 15.53 19.32 -9.41
CA ASP A 8 15.08 20.64 -9.02
C ASP A 8 13.62 20.88 -9.47
N ALA A 9 12.83 21.50 -8.61
CA ALA A 9 11.44 21.88 -8.86
C ALA A 9 11.31 23.34 -9.33
N ALA A 10 12.24 23.83 -10.12
CA ALA A 10 12.45 25.24 -10.46
C ALA A 10 11.21 26.00 -10.97
N SER A 11 10.22 25.34 -11.52
CA SER A 11 9.00 25.99 -12.06
C SER A 11 7.71 25.61 -11.37
N GLY A 12 7.75 24.69 -10.39
CA GLY A 12 6.57 24.08 -9.80
C GLY A 12 5.77 23.17 -10.75
N LYS A 13 6.10 23.18 -12.06
CA LYS A 13 5.42 22.39 -13.10
C LYS A 13 6.16 21.12 -13.48
N SER A 14 7.49 21.11 -13.32
CA SER A 14 8.33 19.99 -13.71
C SER A 14 9.45 19.79 -12.71
N LEU A 15 9.92 18.54 -12.57
CA LEU A 15 11.16 18.19 -11.91
C LEU A 15 12.24 18.06 -12.97
N ILE A 16 13.35 18.79 -12.82
CA ILE A 16 14.45 18.83 -13.79
C ILE A 16 15.73 18.32 -13.13
N CYS A 17 16.39 17.35 -13.76
CA CYS A 17 17.67 16.83 -13.32
C CYS A 17 18.74 17.93 -13.41
N THR A 18 19.45 18.16 -12.31
CA THR A 18 20.47 19.23 -12.21
C THR A 18 21.70 19.01 -13.09
N GLU A 19 22.01 17.75 -13.47
CA GLU A 19 23.22 17.42 -14.23
C GLU A 19 22.95 17.12 -15.71
N ARG A 20 21.88 16.37 -16.01
CA ARG A 20 21.62 15.86 -17.37
C ARG A 20 20.36 16.39 -18.01
N GLY A 21 19.64 17.28 -17.35
CA GLY A 21 18.44 17.93 -17.90
C GLY A 21 17.25 16.99 -18.13
N HIS A 22 17.24 15.77 -17.55
CA HIS A 22 16.06 14.91 -17.60
C HIS A 22 14.89 15.64 -16.97
N THR A 23 13.74 15.65 -17.64
CA THR A 23 12.55 16.39 -17.18
C THR A 23 11.37 15.46 -16.97
N PHE A 24 10.68 15.63 -15.84
CA PHE A 24 9.46 14.92 -15.51
C PHE A 24 8.38 15.92 -15.12
N ASP A 25 7.32 15.97 -15.90
CA ASP A 25 6.24 16.91 -15.69
C ASP A 25 5.33 16.50 -14.53
N ARG A 26 4.95 17.49 -13.72
CA ARG A 26 3.91 17.33 -12.73
C ARG A 26 2.55 17.39 -13.43
N SER A 27 1.73 16.37 -13.22
CA SER A 27 0.38 16.35 -13.77
C SER A 27 -0.48 17.47 -13.16
N ARG A 28 -1.62 17.80 -13.82
CA ARG A 28 -2.62 18.74 -13.28
C ARG A 28 -3.19 18.33 -11.91
N HIS A 29 -3.04 17.06 -11.53
CA HIS A 29 -3.48 16.52 -10.23
C HIS A 29 -2.36 16.44 -9.20
N GLY A 30 -1.13 16.87 -9.55
CA GLY A 30 -0.01 16.97 -8.62
C GLY A 30 0.94 15.78 -8.60
N TYR A 31 0.61 14.63 -9.23
CA TYR A 31 1.53 13.49 -9.28
C TYR A 31 2.59 13.67 -10.39
N VAL A 32 3.70 12.94 -10.25
CA VAL A 32 4.75 12.82 -11.27
C VAL A 32 4.81 11.38 -11.77
N ASN A 33 5.06 11.20 -13.08
CA ASN A 33 5.27 9.88 -13.66
C ASN A 33 6.75 9.71 -14.03
N PHE A 34 7.44 8.81 -13.32
CA PHE A 34 8.85 8.52 -13.54
C PHE A 34 9.12 7.32 -14.46
N LEU A 35 8.08 6.64 -14.93
CA LEU A 35 8.24 5.52 -15.86
C LEU A 35 8.57 6.04 -17.26
N THR A 36 9.62 5.48 -17.85
CA THR A 36 10.03 5.80 -19.23
C THR A 36 9.25 5.01 -20.28
N LYS A 37 8.60 3.91 -19.87
CA LYS A 37 7.76 3.07 -20.72
C LYS A 37 6.44 2.75 -19.99
N PRO A 38 5.32 2.66 -20.72
CA PRO A 38 4.07 2.22 -20.12
C PRO A 38 4.18 0.80 -19.56
N VAL A 39 3.73 0.60 -18.34
CA VAL A 39 3.60 -0.72 -17.71
C VAL A 39 2.12 -1.08 -17.65
N LYS A 40 1.76 -2.27 -18.15
CA LYS A 40 0.42 -2.82 -17.97
C LYS A 40 0.37 -3.54 -16.63
N THR A 41 -0.42 -3.03 -15.71
CA THR A 41 -0.78 -3.74 -14.48
C THR A 41 -2.13 -4.43 -14.68
N GLY A 42 -2.39 -5.51 -13.97
CA GLY A 42 -3.73 -6.15 -13.99
C GLY A 42 -4.80 -5.35 -13.23
N TYR A 43 -4.48 -4.12 -12.82
CA TYR A 43 -5.31 -3.27 -11.98
C TYR A 43 -5.85 -2.10 -12.80
N ASP A 44 -7.17 -1.95 -12.83
CA ASP A 44 -7.85 -0.89 -13.55
C ASP A 44 -8.46 0.16 -12.61
N ALA A 45 -8.99 1.24 -13.19
CA ALA A 45 -9.61 2.33 -12.44
C ALA A 45 -10.84 1.87 -11.63
N GLY A 46 -11.59 0.88 -12.12
CA GLY A 46 -12.76 0.34 -11.43
C GLY A 46 -12.37 -0.41 -10.15
N LEU A 47 -11.29 -1.17 -10.20
CA LEU A 47 -10.72 -1.84 -9.03
C LEU A 47 -10.33 -0.84 -7.95
N PHE A 48 -9.60 0.22 -8.32
CA PHE A 48 -9.18 1.25 -7.38
C PHE A 48 -10.35 2.06 -6.82
N GLU A 49 -11.40 2.28 -7.60
CA GLU A 49 -12.63 2.88 -7.10
C GLU A 49 -13.29 2.01 -6.02
N ALA A 50 -13.45 0.71 -6.31
CA ALA A 50 -14.03 -0.24 -5.36
C ALA A 50 -13.21 -0.35 -4.06
N ARG A 51 -11.87 -0.38 -4.19
CA ARG A 51 -10.95 -0.40 -3.05
C ARG A 51 -11.06 0.86 -2.20
N SER A 52 -11.05 2.02 -2.83
CA SER A 52 -11.21 3.31 -2.15
C SER A 52 -12.51 3.38 -1.34
N ARG A 53 -13.63 2.90 -1.91
CA ARG A 53 -14.92 2.85 -1.21
C ARG A 53 -14.93 1.85 -0.06
N LEU A 54 -14.37 0.66 -0.27
CA LEU A 54 -14.32 -0.36 0.78
C LEU A 54 -13.48 0.11 1.98
N ILE A 55 -12.35 0.79 1.72
CA ILE A 55 -11.48 1.31 2.77
C ILE A 55 -12.09 2.55 3.43
N GLY A 56 -12.56 3.52 2.63
CA GLY A 56 -13.06 4.81 3.15
C GLY A 56 -14.46 4.71 3.74
N GLU A 57 -15.44 4.20 2.97
CA GLU A 57 -16.85 4.20 3.39
C GLU A 57 -17.14 3.06 4.39
N CYS A 58 -16.62 1.84 4.14
CA CYS A 58 -16.85 0.69 5.02
C CYS A 58 -15.84 0.60 6.17
N ARG A 59 -14.78 1.39 6.14
CA ARG A 59 -13.67 1.31 7.12
C ARG A 59 -13.17 -0.12 7.30
N PHE A 60 -13.01 -0.84 6.17
CA PHE A 60 -12.73 -2.28 6.19
C PHE A 60 -11.40 -2.59 6.85
N PHE A 61 -10.40 -1.72 6.69
CA PHE A 61 -9.07 -1.86 7.27
C PHE A 61 -8.80 -0.91 8.45
N GLU A 62 -9.83 -0.30 9.05
CA GLU A 62 -9.67 0.60 10.17
C GLU A 62 -8.91 -0.02 11.36
N PRO A 63 -9.19 -1.27 11.82
CA PRO A 63 -8.40 -1.90 12.87
C PRO A 63 -6.92 -2.10 12.50
N LEU A 64 -6.63 -2.33 11.20
CA LEU A 64 -5.26 -2.44 10.72
C LEU A 64 -4.54 -1.09 10.75
N HIS A 65 -5.25 0.00 10.38
CA HIS A 65 -4.68 1.34 10.44
C HIS A 65 -4.33 1.73 11.88
N HIS A 66 -5.22 1.46 12.85
CA HIS A 66 -4.95 1.70 14.26
C HIS A 66 -3.73 0.91 14.75
N ALA A 67 -3.67 -0.40 14.47
CA ALA A 67 -2.55 -1.23 14.86
C ALA A 67 -1.22 -0.76 14.27
N MET A 68 -1.21 -0.29 13.02
CA MET A 68 0.00 0.29 12.41
C MET A 68 0.35 1.66 13.01
N ALA A 69 -0.65 2.52 13.27
CA ALA A 69 -0.42 3.83 13.89
C ALA A 69 0.17 3.69 15.29
N ASP A 70 -0.31 2.74 16.09
CA ASP A 70 0.25 2.43 17.41
C ASP A 70 1.73 2.02 17.35
N LEU A 71 2.12 1.26 16.31
CA LEU A 71 3.52 0.87 16.09
C LEU A 71 4.40 2.07 15.68
N ILE A 72 3.84 3.00 14.90
CA ILE A 72 4.53 4.21 14.42
C ILE A 72 4.65 5.27 15.53
N SER A 73 3.83 5.21 16.59
CA SER A 73 3.70 6.25 17.63
C SER A 73 4.98 6.59 18.40
N HIS A 74 6.06 5.89 18.14
CA HIS A 74 7.37 6.16 18.74
C HIS A 74 8.48 6.43 17.69
N PRO A 75 8.26 7.35 16.71
CA PRO A 75 9.38 7.74 15.85
C PRO A 75 10.43 8.43 16.73
N ASN A 76 11.64 7.89 16.72
CA ASN A 76 12.77 8.34 17.58
C ASN A 76 13.30 9.74 17.24
N SER A 77 12.72 10.45 16.28
CA SER A 77 13.12 11.79 15.90
C SER A 77 12.58 12.83 16.90
N GLY A 78 13.44 13.68 17.43
CA GLY A 78 13.05 14.88 18.18
C GLY A 78 12.35 15.93 17.32
N GLU A 79 12.07 15.63 16.04
CA GLU A 79 11.46 16.52 15.05
C GLU A 79 9.94 16.60 15.20
N GLU A 80 9.35 17.74 14.84
CA GLU A 80 7.88 17.96 14.85
C GLU A 80 7.15 17.22 13.72
N ALA A 81 7.90 16.72 12.72
CA ALA A 81 7.36 15.96 11.58
C ALA A 81 8.22 14.75 11.27
N PHE A 82 7.61 13.72 10.69
CA PHE A 82 8.30 12.52 10.19
C PHE A 82 7.70 12.08 8.85
N THR A 83 8.44 11.25 8.12
CA THR A 83 8.12 10.87 6.75
C THR A 83 7.71 9.42 6.61
N ILE A 84 6.61 9.16 5.88
CA ILE A 84 6.10 7.83 5.58
C ILE A 84 6.12 7.63 4.07
N LEU A 85 6.76 6.54 3.59
CA LEU A 85 6.64 6.06 2.22
C LEU A 85 5.70 4.84 2.18
N ASP A 86 4.66 4.86 1.35
CA ASP A 86 3.89 3.67 1.00
C ASP A 86 4.34 3.13 -0.37
N SER A 87 5.03 1.99 -0.33
CA SER A 87 5.62 1.32 -1.49
C SER A 87 4.63 0.29 -2.08
N GLY A 88 4.04 0.63 -3.22
CA GLY A 88 2.90 -0.07 -3.81
C GLY A 88 1.58 0.42 -3.21
N CYS A 89 1.41 1.75 -3.16
CA CYS A 89 0.32 2.41 -2.44
C CYS A 89 -1.07 2.25 -3.08
N GLY A 90 -1.13 1.82 -4.35
CA GLY A 90 -2.38 1.76 -5.11
C GLY A 90 -3.05 3.14 -5.21
N GLU A 91 -4.27 3.26 -4.69
CA GLU A 91 -5.06 4.49 -4.69
C GLU A 91 -4.88 5.36 -3.43
N GLY A 92 -3.91 5.01 -2.56
CA GLY A 92 -3.44 5.85 -1.47
C GLY A 92 -4.26 5.85 -0.18
N SER A 93 -5.35 5.09 -0.08
CA SER A 93 -6.23 5.12 1.10
C SER A 93 -5.52 4.70 2.40
N HIS A 94 -4.60 3.73 2.35
CA HIS A 94 -3.84 3.32 3.54
C HIS A 94 -2.91 4.43 4.02
N LEU A 95 -2.13 5.02 3.11
CA LEU A 95 -1.21 6.11 3.44
C LEU A 95 -1.97 7.31 4.00
N ASN A 96 -3.07 7.72 3.33
CA ASN A 96 -3.87 8.84 3.80
C ASN A 96 -4.44 8.60 5.20
N ALA A 97 -4.94 7.39 5.47
CA ALA A 97 -5.45 7.05 6.80
C ALA A 97 -4.35 7.18 7.86
N LEU A 98 -3.14 6.66 7.57
CA LEU A 98 -2.02 6.73 8.51
C LEU A 98 -1.50 8.15 8.71
N CYS A 99 -1.45 8.98 7.68
CA CYS A 99 -1.05 10.39 7.83
C CYS A 99 -2.07 11.22 8.64
N GLY A 100 -3.30 10.74 8.78
CA GLY A 100 -4.36 11.43 9.54
C GLY A 100 -4.42 11.11 11.03
N PHE A 101 -3.57 10.19 11.54
CA PHE A 101 -3.51 9.92 12.97
C PHE A 101 -2.76 11.02 13.73
N ASP A 102 -3.11 11.19 15.01
CA ASP A 102 -2.34 12.02 15.93
C ASP A 102 -1.17 11.19 16.51
N TYR A 103 0.04 11.62 16.20
CA TYR A 103 1.29 11.02 16.68
C TYR A 103 1.91 11.86 17.81
N ALA A 104 1.14 12.11 18.86
CA ALA A 104 1.57 12.96 20.00
C ALA A 104 2.00 14.37 19.56
N GLY A 105 1.22 14.98 18.68
CA GLY A 105 1.46 16.33 18.15
C GLY A 105 2.43 16.38 16.96
N LYS A 106 2.99 15.25 16.51
CA LYS A 106 3.87 15.20 15.32
C LYS A 106 3.05 15.07 14.04
N THR A 107 3.53 15.68 12.97
CA THR A 107 2.90 15.61 11.64
C THR A 107 3.53 14.51 10.79
N ALA A 108 2.71 13.58 10.27
CA ALA A 108 3.15 12.59 9.31
C ALA A 108 3.07 13.13 7.87
N MET A 109 4.21 13.20 7.18
CA MET A 109 4.30 13.59 5.77
C MET A 109 4.35 12.33 4.89
N GLY A 110 3.32 12.12 4.06
CA GLY A 110 3.18 10.92 3.25
C GLY A 110 3.71 11.07 1.83
N ALA A 111 4.40 10.04 1.33
CA ALA A 111 4.70 9.83 -0.07
C ALA A 111 4.22 8.44 -0.51
N GLY A 112 3.53 8.34 -1.64
CA GLY A 112 3.06 7.07 -2.20
C GLY A 112 3.58 6.84 -3.61
N ILE A 113 4.09 5.62 -3.85
CA ILE A 113 4.51 5.19 -5.20
C ILE A 113 3.80 3.90 -5.60
N ASP A 114 3.45 3.81 -6.87
CA ASP A 114 2.88 2.60 -7.47
C ASP A 114 3.20 2.55 -8.97
N LEU A 115 3.31 1.34 -9.53
CA LEU A 115 3.43 1.13 -10.98
C LEU A 115 2.13 1.47 -11.71
N SER A 116 0.99 1.35 -11.05
CA SER A 116 -0.32 1.63 -11.64
C SER A 116 -0.60 3.12 -11.71
N LYS A 117 -0.62 3.65 -12.94
CA LYS A 117 -1.02 5.03 -13.19
C LYS A 117 -2.46 5.30 -12.72
N ASP A 118 -3.37 4.34 -12.86
CA ASP A 118 -4.77 4.51 -12.47
C ASP A 118 -4.92 4.67 -10.94
N GLY A 119 -4.16 3.90 -10.17
CA GLY A 119 -4.08 4.05 -8.71
C GLY A 119 -3.59 5.43 -8.32
N ILE A 120 -2.45 5.86 -8.86
CA ILE A 120 -1.83 7.16 -8.56
C ILE A 120 -2.73 8.33 -9.00
N VAL A 121 -3.41 8.22 -10.15
CA VAL A 121 -4.40 9.23 -10.59
C VAL A 121 -5.54 9.34 -9.59
N LYS A 122 -6.05 8.21 -9.08
CA LYS A 122 -7.10 8.22 -8.05
C LYS A 122 -6.58 8.83 -6.75
N ALA A 123 -5.41 8.41 -6.26
CA ALA A 123 -4.77 8.94 -5.06
C ALA A 123 -4.60 10.45 -5.13
N SER A 124 -3.97 10.95 -6.18
CA SER A 124 -3.67 12.38 -6.36
C SER A 124 -4.91 13.26 -6.56
N LYS A 125 -6.02 12.71 -7.06
CA LYS A 125 -7.30 13.42 -7.13
C LYS A 125 -7.98 13.52 -5.76
N THR A 126 -7.87 12.48 -4.95
CA THR A 126 -8.60 12.35 -3.68
C THR A 126 -7.83 12.96 -2.50
N PHE A 127 -6.53 12.70 -2.42
CA PHE A 127 -5.67 13.07 -1.29
C PHE A 127 -4.62 14.08 -1.74
N LYS A 128 -4.77 15.35 -1.32
CA LYS A 128 -3.96 16.48 -1.81
C LYS A 128 -2.75 16.77 -0.95
N ASP A 129 -2.74 16.30 0.29
CA ASP A 129 -1.72 16.62 1.27
C ASP A 129 -0.50 15.68 1.22
N GLN A 130 -0.59 14.60 0.42
CA GLN A 130 0.49 13.65 0.23
C GLN A 130 1.14 13.80 -1.16
N MET A 131 2.37 13.32 -1.29
CA MET A 131 3.07 13.24 -2.57
C MET A 131 2.80 11.91 -3.27
N TRP A 132 2.49 11.95 -4.58
CA TRP A 132 2.17 10.76 -5.37
C TRP A 132 3.05 10.65 -6.60
N ALA A 133 3.58 9.46 -6.86
CA ALA A 133 4.33 9.21 -8.08
C ALA A 133 4.05 7.84 -8.69
N VAL A 134 3.98 7.82 -10.04
CA VAL A 134 4.03 6.58 -10.78
C VAL A 134 5.49 6.18 -10.92
N ALA A 135 5.90 5.12 -10.23
CA ALA A 135 7.30 4.68 -10.18
C ALA A 135 7.41 3.18 -9.92
N ASP A 136 8.56 2.62 -10.30
CA ASP A 136 8.92 1.25 -9.95
C ASP A 136 9.42 1.22 -8.51
N VAL A 137 8.81 0.36 -7.68
CA VAL A 137 9.22 0.14 -6.29
C VAL A 137 10.61 -0.49 -6.19
N ALA A 138 11.14 -1.04 -7.27
CA ALA A 138 12.50 -1.58 -7.34
C ALA A 138 13.56 -0.51 -7.64
N CYS A 139 13.14 0.70 -8.01
CA CYS A 139 14.00 1.85 -8.29
C CYS A 139 13.24 3.15 -7.96
N ALA A 140 12.95 3.35 -6.69
CA ALA A 140 12.14 4.48 -6.22
C ALA A 140 12.88 5.82 -6.44
N PRO A 141 12.16 6.88 -6.89
CA PRO A 141 12.76 8.15 -7.27
C PRO A 141 13.08 9.06 -6.07
N PHE A 142 13.65 8.49 -5.04
CA PHE A 142 14.03 9.20 -3.82
C PHE A 142 15.50 8.99 -3.51
N HIS A 143 16.08 9.92 -2.78
CA HIS A 143 17.44 9.79 -2.25
C HIS A 143 17.50 8.75 -1.14
N ASP A 144 18.72 8.35 -0.78
CA ASP A 144 18.96 7.45 0.34
C ASP A 144 18.53 8.12 1.66
N ARG A 145 18.08 7.32 2.62
CA ARG A 145 17.79 7.72 4.00
C ARG A 145 16.80 8.88 4.13
N GLN A 146 15.72 8.86 3.34
CA GLN A 146 14.72 9.92 3.37
C GLN A 146 13.52 9.64 4.27
N PHE A 147 13.23 8.38 4.59
CA PHE A 147 11.99 8.01 5.25
C PHE A 147 12.23 7.44 6.65
N ASP A 148 11.43 7.94 7.60
CA ASP A 148 11.36 7.38 8.94
C ASP A 148 10.61 6.05 8.94
N VAL A 149 9.58 5.92 8.08
CA VAL A 149 8.76 4.72 7.93
C VAL A 149 8.61 4.36 6.46
N VAL A 150 8.84 3.08 6.12
CA VAL A 150 8.48 2.51 4.82
C VAL A 150 7.40 1.46 5.04
N LEU A 151 6.30 1.59 4.30
CA LEU A 151 5.17 0.67 4.30
C LEU A 151 5.20 -0.23 3.06
N SER A 152 4.84 -1.50 3.22
CA SER A 152 4.56 -2.46 2.16
C SER A 152 3.30 -3.25 2.51
N ILE A 153 2.12 -2.71 2.16
CA ILE A 153 0.82 -3.26 2.55
C ILE A 153 0.24 -4.06 1.40
N PHE A 154 0.23 -5.39 1.51
CA PHE A 154 -0.23 -6.31 0.46
C PHE A 154 0.48 -6.11 -0.89
N SER A 155 1.69 -5.54 -0.89
CA SER A 155 2.47 -5.20 -2.08
C SER A 155 3.76 -6.02 -2.15
N PRO A 156 4.38 -6.14 -3.36
CA PRO A 156 5.71 -6.74 -3.51
C PRO A 156 6.77 -6.00 -2.69
N SER A 157 7.86 -6.68 -2.35
CA SER A 157 8.97 -6.12 -1.58
C SER A 157 10.26 -6.12 -2.36
N ASN A 158 10.99 -5.02 -2.29
CA ASN A 158 12.40 -4.94 -2.64
C ASN A 158 13.16 -4.46 -1.39
N TYR A 159 13.74 -5.40 -0.64
CA TYR A 159 14.38 -5.09 0.64
C TYR A 159 15.63 -4.23 0.49
N ALA A 160 16.41 -4.41 -0.59
CA ALA A 160 17.57 -3.57 -0.87
C ALA A 160 17.14 -2.09 -1.01
N GLU A 161 16.04 -1.86 -1.74
CA GLU A 161 15.49 -0.53 -1.93
C GLU A 161 14.88 0.03 -0.64
N PHE A 162 14.17 -0.79 0.14
CA PHE A 162 13.66 -0.38 1.44
C PHE A 162 14.76 0.05 2.40
N HIS A 163 15.86 -0.70 2.48
CA HIS A 163 17.02 -0.34 3.28
C HIS A 163 17.70 0.94 2.80
N ARG A 164 17.80 1.15 1.49
CA ARG A 164 18.35 2.38 0.92
C ARG A 164 17.53 3.60 1.33
N LEU A 165 16.20 3.49 1.28
CA LEU A 165 15.28 4.59 1.50
C LEU A 165 15.07 4.95 2.98
N LEU A 166 15.20 3.97 3.89
CA LEU A 166 15.04 4.17 5.32
C LEU A 166 16.20 4.97 5.90
N LYS A 167 15.89 5.92 6.79
CA LYS A 167 16.85 6.53 7.72
C LYS A 167 17.50 5.45 8.61
N ASP A 168 18.59 5.77 9.28
CA ASP A 168 19.35 4.78 10.08
C ASP A 168 18.53 4.19 11.25
N ASP A 169 17.62 4.98 11.84
CA ASP A 169 16.67 4.52 12.87
C ASP A 169 15.26 4.28 12.28
N GLY A 170 15.18 4.08 10.97
CA GLY A 170 13.91 3.95 10.27
C GLY A 170 13.24 2.59 10.46
N MET A 171 11.92 2.58 10.31
CA MET A 171 11.06 1.41 10.51
C MET A 171 10.47 0.93 9.18
N LEU A 172 10.59 -0.37 8.90
CA LEU A 172 9.87 -1.06 7.84
C LEU A 172 8.64 -1.76 8.42
N ILE A 173 7.45 -1.45 7.90
CA ILE A 173 6.22 -2.16 8.24
C ILE A 173 5.71 -2.88 6.99
N LYS A 174 5.66 -4.21 7.05
CA LYS A 174 5.09 -5.03 5.99
C LYS A 174 3.86 -5.78 6.48
N VAL A 175 2.76 -5.65 5.75
CA VAL A 175 1.52 -6.40 6.03
C VAL A 175 1.34 -7.51 5.00
N VAL A 176 1.19 -8.72 5.49
CA VAL A 176 0.94 -9.92 4.67
C VAL A 176 -0.30 -10.66 5.14
N PRO A 177 -1.13 -11.20 4.22
CA PRO A 177 -2.28 -12.00 4.61
C PRO A 177 -1.82 -13.29 5.29
N ARG A 178 -2.64 -13.81 6.20
CA ARG A 178 -2.50 -15.14 6.81
C ARG A 178 -3.47 -16.13 6.15
N LYS A 179 -3.39 -17.39 6.61
CA LYS A 179 -4.21 -18.49 6.06
C LYS A 179 -5.72 -18.21 6.09
N ASP A 180 -6.21 -17.47 7.10
CA ASP A 180 -7.64 -17.19 7.28
C ASP A 180 -8.05 -15.82 6.68
N TYR A 181 -7.13 -15.09 5.99
CA TYR A 181 -7.47 -13.85 5.30
C TYR A 181 -8.48 -14.09 4.19
N LEU A 182 -9.66 -13.45 4.29
CA LEU A 182 -10.81 -13.62 3.40
C LEU A 182 -11.23 -15.08 3.26
N ILE A 183 -11.18 -15.85 4.37
CA ILE A 183 -11.41 -17.30 4.35
C ILE A 183 -12.82 -17.65 3.85
N GLU A 184 -13.83 -16.84 4.16
CA GLU A 184 -15.20 -17.04 3.73
C GLU A 184 -15.33 -16.95 2.20
N LEU A 185 -14.69 -15.94 1.59
CA LEU A 185 -14.61 -15.82 0.14
C LEU A 185 -13.89 -17.02 -0.47
N ARG A 186 -12.73 -17.35 0.10
CA ARG A 186 -11.88 -18.42 -0.41
C ARG A 186 -12.61 -19.77 -0.38
N GLN A 187 -13.27 -20.09 0.72
CA GLN A 187 -14.04 -21.32 0.86
C GLN A 187 -15.24 -21.36 -0.08
N PHE A 188 -15.93 -20.23 -0.26
CA PHE A 188 -17.09 -20.15 -1.13
C PHE A 188 -16.72 -20.24 -2.62
N LEU A 189 -15.67 -19.51 -3.04
CA LEU A 189 -15.26 -19.44 -4.43
C LEU A 189 -14.52 -20.69 -4.92
N TYR A 190 -13.80 -21.40 -4.03
CA TYR A 190 -12.86 -22.47 -4.37
C TYR A 190 -13.10 -23.74 -3.55
N THR A 191 -14.28 -24.33 -3.64
CA THR A 191 -14.71 -25.46 -2.80
C THR A 191 -13.78 -26.68 -2.93
N ASP A 192 -13.33 -27.00 -4.16
CA ASP A 192 -12.55 -28.22 -4.49
C ASP A 192 -11.19 -27.89 -5.15
N SER A 193 -10.58 -26.75 -4.80
CA SER A 193 -9.35 -26.29 -5.43
C SER A 193 -8.21 -26.10 -4.41
N PRO A 194 -6.94 -26.33 -4.79
CA PRO A 194 -5.78 -25.98 -3.97
C PRO A 194 -5.74 -24.51 -3.56
N ARG A 195 -6.42 -23.62 -4.30
CA ARG A 195 -6.55 -22.20 -3.96
C ARG A 195 -7.40 -21.95 -2.70
N ARG A 196 -8.02 -22.97 -2.14
CA ARG A 196 -8.75 -22.91 -0.87
C ARG A 196 -7.82 -22.64 0.32
N THR A 197 -6.56 -23.03 0.21
CA THR A 197 -5.55 -22.81 1.24
C THR A 197 -4.57 -21.73 0.82
N TYR A 198 -4.01 -21.02 1.80
CA TYR A 198 -2.98 -20.01 1.62
C TYR A 198 -1.97 -20.09 2.76
N SER A 199 -0.70 -19.85 2.46
CA SER A 199 0.37 -19.72 3.45
C SER A 199 1.20 -18.47 3.14
N ASN A 200 1.59 -17.74 4.18
CA ASN A 200 2.51 -16.60 4.07
C ASN A 200 3.94 -16.94 4.55
N THR A 201 4.23 -18.20 4.83
CA THR A 201 5.53 -18.64 5.37
C THR A 201 6.70 -18.09 4.58
N ALA A 202 6.68 -18.25 3.24
CA ALA A 202 7.75 -17.74 2.38
C ALA A 202 7.90 -16.20 2.45
N ALA A 203 6.82 -15.46 2.66
CA ALA A 203 6.88 -14.00 2.80
C ALA A 203 7.48 -13.60 4.15
N VAL A 204 7.13 -14.29 5.23
CA VAL A 204 7.68 -14.08 6.57
C VAL A 204 9.17 -14.46 6.60
N GLU A 205 9.55 -15.63 6.09
CA GLU A 205 10.95 -16.07 6.01
C GLU A 205 11.80 -15.09 5.20
N ARG A 206 11.30 -14.61 4.06
CA ARG A 206 12.01 -13.60 3.26
C ARG A 206 12.18 -12.29 4.01
N PHE A 207 11.16 -11.84 4.77
CA PHE A 207 11.26 -10.64 5.61
C PHE A 207 12.35 -10.83 6.66
N THR A 208 12.29 -11.90 7.45
CA THR A 208 13.25 -12.19 8.52
C THR A 208 14.67 -12.34 8.02
N ALA A 209 14.86 -12.92 6.82
CA ALA A 209 16.18 -13.06 6.21
C ALA A 209 16.81 -11.73 5.74
N ASN A 210 16.00 -10.68 5.57
CA ASN A 210 16.46 -9.36 5.07
C ASN A 210 16.43 -8.26 6.14
N VAL A 211 15.99 -8.55 7.38
CA VAL A 211 15.82 -7.55 8.43
C VAL A 211 16.42 -8.10 9.72
N GLU A 212 17.48 -7.46 10.24
CA GLU A 212 18.23 -7.97 11.40
C GLU A 212 17.40 -7.97 12.69
N ARG A 213 16.68 -6.87 12.95
CA ARG A 213 15.81 -6.73 14.12
C ARG A 213 14.36 -6.73 13.66
N SER A 214 13.74 -7.90 13.71
CA SER A 214 12.37 -8.09 13.26
C SER A 214 11.44 -8.51 14.39
N GLN A 215 10.20 -8.01 14.32
CA GLN A 215 9.09 -8.41 15.17
C GLN A 215 7.89 -8.77 14.29
N GLN A 216 6.99 -9.57 14.84
CA GLN A 216 5.76 -9.97 14.15
C GLN A 216 4.58 -9.83 15.10
N ALA A 217 3.55 -9.13 14.68
CA ALA A 217 2.27 -9.02 15.36
C ALA A 217 1.17 -9.62 14.47
N ARG A 218 0.25 -10.37 15.06
CA ARG A 218 -0.93 -10.87 14.37
C ARG A 218 -2.11 -9.97 14.66
N LEU A 219 -2.82 -9.57 13.60
CA LEU A 219 -4.12 -8.91 13.72
C LEU A 219 -5.20 -9.76 13.08
N ARG A 220 -6.28 -10.06 13.84
CA ARG A 220 -7.43 -10.80 13.34
C ARG A 220 -8.72 -10.16 13.82
N TYR A 221 -9.62 -9.88 12.88
CA TYR A 221 -10.97 -9.39 13.16
C TYR A 221 -11.95 -9.83 12.08
N VAL A 222 -13.24 -9.64 12.35
CA VAL A 222 -14.33 -9.93 11.40
C VAL A 222 -15.08 -8.62 11.14
N LYS A 223 -15.34 -8.33 9.86
CA LYS A 223 -16.14 -7.17 9.43
C LYS A 223 -17.40 -7.67 8.72
N THR A 224 -18.56 -7.23 9.17
CA THR A 224 -19.82 -7.48 8.46
C THR A 224 -19.94 -6.50 7.31
N LEU A 225 -20.06 -7.03 6.10
CA LEU A 225 -20.23 -6.25 4.87
C LEU A 225 -21.67 -6.39 4.38
N ASN A 226 -22.29 -5.29 3.97
CA ASN A 226 -23.55 -5.30 3.25
C ASN A 226 -23.37 -5.70 1.77
N ARG A 227 -24.45 -5.87 1.02
CA ARG A 227 -24.40 -6.25 -0.40
C ARG A 227 -23.44 -5.39 -1.22
N GLN A 228 -23.51 -4.07 -1.07
CA GLN A 228 -22.68 -3.15 -1.85
C GLN A 228 -21.18 -3.29 -1.53
N ALA A 229 -20.85 -3.45 -0.26
CA ALA A 229 -19.47 -3.66 0.19
C ALA A 229 -18.92 -5.03 -0.27
N ILE A 230 -19.78 -6.07 -0.36
CA ILE A 230 -19.42 -7.37 -0.95
C ILE A 230 -19.04 -7.18 -2.44
N HIS A 231 -19.81 -6.41 -3.20
CA HIS A 231 -19.47 -6.10 -4.61
C HIS A 231 -18.11 -5.41 -4.72
N TRP A 232 -17.83 -4.41 -3.89
CA TRP A 232 -16.52 -3.73 -3.87
C TRP A 232 -15.38 -4.69 -3.50
N LEU A 233 -15.60 -5.54 -2.49
CA LEU A 233 -14.61 -6.54 -2.10
C LEU A 233 -14.30 -7.52 -3.25
N LEU A 234 -15.32 -8.03 -3.94
CA LEU A 234 -15.16 -8.92 -5.09
C LEU A 234 -14.44 -8.25 -6.26
N GLN A 235 -14.71 -6.97 -6.50
CA GLN A 235 -14.08 -6.21 -7.58
C GLN A 235 -12.60 -5.92 -7.29
N MET A 236 -12.24 -5.62 -6.03
CA MET A 236 -10.87 -5.26 -5.67
C MET A 236 -9.95 -6.45 -5.40
N THR A 237 -10.50 -7.65 -5.11
CA THR A 237 -9.67 -8.79 -4.71
C THR A 237 -9.29 -9.69 -5.88
N PRO A 238 -7.99 -10.04 -6.06
CA PRO A 238 -7.57 -11.03 -7.04
C PRO A 238 -8.23 -12.41 -6.88
N LEU A 239 -8.73 -12.73 -5.69
CA LEU A 239 -9.44 -13.97 -5.44
C LEU A 239 -10.68 -14.14 -6.33
N ALA A 240 -11.37 -13.07 -6.68
CA ALA A 240 -12.59 -13.14 -7.50
C ALA A 240 -12.31 -13.21 -9.01
N TRP A 241 -11.12 -12.81 -9.49
CA TRP A 241 -10.85 -12.65 -10.92
C TRP A 241 -10.83 -13.97 -11.70
N SER A 242 -10.33 -15.03 -11.08
CA SER A 242 -10.26 -16.37 -11.68
C SER A 242 -11.25 -17.36 -11.07
N ALA A 243 -12.20 -16.86 -10.29
CA ALA A 243 -13.23 -17.69 -9.68
C ALA A 243 -14.35 -18.04 -10.66
N PRO A 244 -15.08 -19.16 -10.46
CA PRO A 244 -16.26 -19.50 -11.25
C PRO A 244 -17.29 -18.38 -11.22
N LYS A 245 -17.79 -17.99 -12.39
CA LYS A 245 -18.71 -16.84 -12.55
C LYS A 245 -20.03 -17.01 -11.79
N ASP A 246 -20.56 -18.23 -11.76
CA ASP A 246 -21.76 -18.61 -11.01
C ASP A 246 -21.58 -18.38 -9.51
N ARG A 247 -20.43 -18.78 -8.95
CA ARG A 247 -20.08 -18.54 -7.55
C ARG A 247 -19.97 -17.05 -7.22
N VAL A 248 -19.30 -16.28 -8.09
CA VAL A 248 -19.22 -14.81 -7.93
C VAL A 248 -20.61 -14.19 -7.98
N SER A 249 -21.50 -14.65 -8.86
CA SER A 249 -22.87 -14.15 -8.96
C SER A 249 -23.68 -14.42 -7.68
N LEU A 250 -23.56 -15.61 -7.12
CA LEU A 250 -24.21 -15.95 -5.85
C LEU A 250 -23.76 -15.06 -4.68
N LEU A 251 -22.44 -14.76 -4.59
CA LEU A 251 -21.95 -13.82 -3.57
C LEU A 251 -22.54 -12.42 -3.73
N LYS A 252 -22.70 -11.94 -4.97
CA LYS A 252 -23.30 -10.64 -5.26
C LYS A 252 -24.77 -10.54 -4.82
N GLU A 253 -25.48 -11.66 -4.74
CA GLU A 253 -26.89 -11.71 -4.29
C GLU A 253 -27.02 -11.73 -2.77
N MET A 254 -25.96 -11.98 -2.01
CA MET A 254 -26.00 -11.97 -0.54
C MET A 254 -26.34 -10.58 0.00
N LYS A 255 -27.25 -10.53 0.98
CA LYS A 255 -27.61 -9.27 1.68
C LYS A 255 -26.48 -8.75 2.54
N SER A 256 -25.75 -9.67 3.20
CA SER A 256 -24.59 -9.38 4.04
C SER A 256 -23.70 -10.62 4.15
N ALA A 257 -22.44 -10.41 4.50
CA ALA A 257 -21.49 -11.47 4.81
C ALA A 257 -20.50 -10.99 5.90
N ASN A 258 -20.12 -11.91 6.77
CA ASN A 258 -19.03 -11.72 7.69
C ASN A 258 -17.73 -12.08 6.98
N ILE A 259 -16.76 -11.17 7.00
CA ILE A 259 -15.49 -11.34 6.29
C ILE A 259 -14.34 -11.22 7.30
N THR A 260 -13.53 -12.26 7.36
CA THR A 260 -12.35 -12.31 8.23
C THR A 260 -11.17 -11.59 7.59
N VAL A 261 -10.60 -10.66 8.33
CA VAL A 261 -9.26 -10.10 8.06
C VAL A 261 -8.31 -10.75 9.05
N ASP A 262 -7.33 -11.50 8.57
CA ASP A 262 -6.29 -12.17 9.35
C ASP A 262 -4.94 -11.91 8.67
N VAL A 263 -4.11 -11.09 9.31
CA VAL A 263 -2.85 -10.62 8.74
C VAL A 263 -1.71 -10.72 9.75
N ASP A 264 -0.48 -10.82 9.24
CA ASP A 264 0.72 -10.53 10.00
C ASP A 264 1.20 -9.12 9.67
N ILE A 265 1.51 -8.35 10.69
CA ILE A 265 2.22 -7.09 10.63
C ILE A 265 3.67 -7.41 11.00
N LEU A 266 4.57 -7.33 10.03
CA LEU A 266 6.00 -7.58 10.20
C LEU A 266 6.68 -6.23 10.36
N ILE A 267 7.43 -6.07 11.43
CA ILE A 267 8.11 -4.82 11.78
C ILE A 267 9.61 -5.06 11.73
N GLY A 268 10.33 -4.21 11.05
CA GLY A 268 11.77 -4.23 10.94
C GLY A 268 12.37 -2.88 11.29
N MET A 269 13.40 -2.89 12.13
CA MET A 269 14.20 -1.69 12.40
C MET A 269 15.51 -1.79 11.62
N LYS A 270 15.90 -0.68 11.00
CA LYS A 270 17.18 -0.58 10.31
C LYS A 270 18.33 -0.41 11.29
#